data_56991b2676ef093bd6971023e8e2543a
#
_entry.id   56991b2676ef093bd6971023e8e2543a
#
_cell.length_a   1.000
_cell.length_b   1.000
_cell.length_c   1.000
_cell.angle_alpha   90.00
_cell.angle_beta   90.00
_cell.angle_gamma   90.00
#
_symmetry.space_group_name_H-M   'P 1'
#
loop_
_entity.id
_entity.type
_entity.pdbx_description
1 polymer ?
#
loop_
_entity_poly.entity_id
_entity_poly.type
_entity_poly.pdbx_seq_one_letter_code
_entity_poly.pdbx_strand_id
1 'polypeptide(L)'
;IQGRPSWSSKFLIAAINNSEKFDMELQFDEAKDKNGKPFSCTAWTMKNGRRVEGMEVNMDMAKDEGWLGKNGSKWKTMPQLMLRYRAASFFSSLNCPELTMGLYTKEEMQDNDFKEYPMEDLQEQVKRDIAENANSEDFVVDAETKEVESAAVEAEVVESAENDENLPDFMKD
;
A
#
# COMPACT_ATOMS: atom_id res chain seq x y z
N ILE A 1 0.38 8.09 -6.29
CA ILE A 1 -0.62 9.08 -6.71
C ILE A 1 -0.75 10.07 -5.59
N GLN A 2 -0.74 11.37 -5.88
CA GLN A 2 -0.93 12.43 -4.88
C GLN A 2 0.02 12.32 -3.67
N GLY A 3 1.29 11.93 -3.88
CA GLY A 3 2.26 11.75 -2.83
C GLY A 3 2.04 10.56 -1.90
N ARG A 4 0.98 9.76 -2.10
CA ARG A 4 0.71 8.56 -1.30
C ARG A 4 1.14 7.29 -2.05
N PRO A 5 1.79 6.33 -1.38
CA PRO A 5 2.04 5.03 -1.97
C PRO A 5 0.72 4.32 -2.27
N SER A 6 0.65 3.65 -3.40
CA SER A 6 -0.53 2.88 -3.81
C SER A 6 -0.13 1.67 -4.63
N TRP A 7 -0.90 0.60 -4.53
CA TRP A 7 -0.74 -0.56 -5.37
C TRP A 7 -1.49 -0.38 -6.71
N SER A 8 -1.03 -1.03 -7.77
CA SER A 8 -1.92 -1.24 -8.93
C SER A 8 -2.85 -2.42 -8.64
N SER A 9 -4.10 -2.39 -9.12
CA SER A 9 -5.02 -3.53 -8.96
C SER A 9 -4.47 -4.80 -9.60
N LYS A 10 -3.67 -4.69 -10.66
CA LYS A 10 -2.95 -5.83 -11.28
C LYS A 10 -1.93 -6.45 -10.33
N PHE A 11 -1.15 -5.63 -9.64
CA PHE A 11 -0.18 -6.10 -8.65
C PHE A 11 -0.89 -6.78 -7.48
N LEU A 12 -1.99 -6.18 -7.00
CA LEU A 12 -2.79 -6.76 -5.93
C LEU A 12 -3.30 -8.17 -6.28
N ILE A 13 -3.89 -8.33 -7.48
CA ILE A 13 -4.35 -9.64 -7.97
C ILE A 13 -3.18 -10.62 -8.06
N ALA A 14 -2.03 -10.20 -8.58
CA ALA A 14 -0.84 -11.04 -8.65
C ALA A 14 -0.34 -11.44 -7.25
N ALA A 15 -0.35 -10.52 -6.29
CA ALA A 15 0.05 -10.81 -4.91
C ALA A 15 -0.89 -11.82 -4.23
N ILE A 16 -2.21 -11.73 -4.47
CA ILE A 16 -3.18 -12.70 -3.98
C ILE A 16 -2.92 -14.07 -4.61
N ASN A 17 -2.73 -14.13 -5.93
CA ASN A 17 -2.53 -15.37 -6.67
C ASN A 17 -1.20 -16.08 -6.32
N ASN A 18 -0.16 -15.33 -5.95
CA ASN A 18 1.12 -15.89 -5.51
C ASN A 18 1.18 -16.16 -3.99
N SER A 19 0.11 -15.86 -3.27
CA SER A 19 0.04 -16.07 -1.82
C SER A 19 -0.23 -17.55 -1.51
N GLU A 20 0.57 -18.14 -0.65
CA GLU A 20 0.34 -19.50 -0.11
C GLU A 20 -0.89 -19.58 0.82
N LYS A 21 -1.56 -18.46 1.07
CA LYS A 21 -2.74 -18.37 1.92
C LYS A 21 -3.97 -19.06 1.32
N PHE A 22 -4.02 -19.17 0.00
CA PHE A 22 -5.18 -19.66 -0.74
C PHE A 22 -4.83 -20.89 -1.57
N ASP A 23 -5.81 -21.78 -1.75
CA ASP A 23 -5.64 -23.06 -2.45
C ASP A 23 -5.61 -22.89 -3.98
N MET A 24 -6.10 -21.74 -4.49
CA MET A 24 -6.19 -21.45 -5.92
C MET A 24 -6.16 -19.93 -6.17
N GLU A 25 -5.94 -19.56 -7.42
CA GLU A 25 -5.99 -18.18 -7.88
C GLU A 25 -7.36 -17.53 -7.67
N LEU A 26 -7.36 -16.19 -7.56
CA LEU A 26 -8.56 -15.39 -7.44
C LEU A 26 -9.47 -15.55 -8.66
N GLN A 27 -10.73 -15.88 -8.42
CA GLN A 27 -11.77 -16.06 -9.43
C GLN A 27 -12.78 -14.91 -9.33
N PHE A 28 -13.55 -14.72 -10.41
CA PHE A 28 -14.54 -13.65 -10.50
C PHE A 28 -15.86 -14.18 -11.01
N ASP A 29 -16.90 -14.07 -10.19
CA ASP A 29 -18.29 -14.32 -10.62
C ASP A 29 -18.87 -12.98 -11.09
N GLU A 30 -19.31 -12.97 -12.34
CA GLU A 30 -19.84 -11.77 -13.00
C GLU A 30 -21.31 -11.97 -13.36
N ALA A 31 -22.12 -10.95 -13.07
CA ALA A 31 -23.50 -10.90 -13.57
C ALA A 31 -23.66 -9.77 -14.60
N LYS A 32 -24.64 -9.94 -15.46
CA LYS A 32 -25.04 -8.96 -16.49
C LYS A 32 -26.46 -8.47 -16.23
N ASP A 33 -26.72 -7.26 -16.64
CA ASP A 33 -28.06 -6.68 -16.62
C ASP A 33 -28.98 -7.31 -17.70
N LYS A 34 -30.25 -6.89 -17.74
CA LYS A 34 -31.24 -7.34 -18.73
C LYS A 34 -30.84 -7.03 -20.18
N ASN A 35 -29.90 -6.11 -20.38
CA ASN A 35 -29.39 -5.69 -21.69
C ASN A 35 -28.07 -6.37 -22.05
N GLY A 36 -27.61 -7.31 -21.23
CA GLY A 36 -26.34 -8.03 -21.42
C GLY A 36 -25.09 -7.22 -21.08
N LYS A 37 -25.22 -6.08 -20.43
CA LYS A 37 -24.07 -5.27 -19.98
C LYS A 37 -23.55 -5.75 -18.62
N PRO A 38 -22.25 -5.62 -18.34
CA PRO A 38 -21.69 -5.95 -17.04
C PRO A 38 -22.42 -5.17 -15.92
N PHE A 39 -22.91 -5.89 -14.91
CA PHE A 39 -23.67 -5.29 -13.83
C PHE A 39 -23.01 -5.48 -12.48
N SER A 40 -22.57 -6.70 -12.13
CA SER A 40 -21.89 -6.92 -10.86
C SER A 40 -20.74 -7.92 -10.98
N CYS A 41 -19.88 -7.92 -9.96
CA CYS A 41 -18.74 -8.80 -9.85
C CYS A 41 -18.45 -9.11 -8.39
N THR A 42 -18.21 -10.39 -8.09
CA THR A 42 -17.73 -10.87 -6.79
C THR A 42 -16.43 -11.62 -6.97
N ALA A 43 -15.39 -11.21 -6.25
CA ALA A 43 -14.11 -11.93 -6.23
C ALA A 43 -14.16 -13.03 -5.17
N TRP A 44 -13.64 -14.22 -5.50
CA TRP A 44 -13.61 -15.35 -4.59
C TRP A 44 -12.42 -16.27 -4.87
N THR A 45 -12.06 -17.09 -3.89
CA THR A 45 -11.08 -18.17 -4.02
C THR A 45 -11.40 -19.30 -3.05
N MET A 46 -10.55 -20.33 -2.99
CA MET A 46 -10.65 -21.40 -2.01
C MET A 46 -9.57 -21.27 -0.94
N LYS A 47 -9.93 -21.58 0.29
CA LYS A 47 -9.02 -21.66 1.44
C LYS A 47 -9.37 -22.86 2.30
N ASN A 48 -8.43 -23.79 2.46
CA ASN A 48 -8.65 -25.04 3.18
C ASN A 48 -9.91 -25.79 2.69
N GLY A 49 -10.10 -25.86 1.37
CA GLY A 49 -11.22 -26.51 0.73
C GLY A 49 -12.57 -25.80 0.89
N ARG A 50 -12.59 -24.57 1.42
CA ARG A 50 -13.81 -23.76 1.56
C ARG A 50 -13.75 -22.55 0.66
N ARG A 51 -14.87 -22.21 0.04
CA ARG A 51 -15.01 -20.96 -0.72
C ARG A 51 -14.96 -19.76 0.23
N VAL A 52 -14.08 -18.82 -0.09
CA VAL A 52 -13.97 -17.51 0.56
C VAL A 52 -14.23 -16.46 -0.49
N GLU A 53 -15.16 -15.56 -0.21
CA GLU A 53 -15.55 -14.50 -1.15
C GLU A 53 -15.50 -13.12 -0.52
N GLY A 54 -15.32 -12.13 -1.39
CA GLY A 54 -15.39 -10.73 -1.03
C GLY A 54 -16.82 -10.19 -1.14
N MET A 55 -16.93 -8.87 -0.98
CA MET A 55 -18.19 -8.17 -1.18
C MET A 55 -18.52 -8.08 -2.68
N GLU A 56 -19.78 -8.24 -3.03
CA GLU A 56 -20.26 -7.95 -4.38
C GLU A 56 -20.15 -6.46 -4.68
N VAL A 57 -19.58 -6.15 -5.83
CA VAL A 57 -19.51 -4.80 -6.39
C VAL A 57 -20.44 -4.71 -7.58
N ASN A 58 -21.29 -3.70 -7.65
CA ASN A 58 -22.24 -3.52 -8.74
C ASN A 58 -22.24 -2.09 -9.28
N MET A 59 -22.89 -1.91 -10.43
CA MET A 59 -22.96 -0.62 -11.13
C MET A 59 -23.81 0.40 -10.40
N ASP A 60 -24.78 -0.02 -9.58
CA ASP A 60 -25.57 0.89 -8.75
C ASP A 60 -24.70 1.46 -7.64
N MET A 61 -23.90 0.63 -6.97
CA MET A 61 -22.88 1.09 -6.03
C MET A 61 -21.94 2.11 -6.68
N ALA A 62 -21.43 1.82 -7.88
CA ALA A 62 -20.53 2.73 -8.59
C ALA A 62 -21.18 4.07 -8.94
N LYS A 63 -22.49 4.10 -9.12
CA LYS A 63 -23.28 5.30 -9.35
C LYS A 63 -23.49 6.08 -8.04
N ASP A 64 -23.89 5.40 -6.98
CA ASP A 64 -24.23 6.01 -5.68
C ASP A 64 -22.96 6.58 -5.01
N GLU A 65 -21.83 5.90 -5.14
CA GLU A 65 -20.51 6.37 -4.71
C GLU A 65 -19.89 7.45 -5.64
N GLY A 66 -20.57 7.81 -6.74
CA GLY A 66 -20.14 8.86 -7.65
C GLY A 66 -18.97 8.48 -8.58
N TRP A 67 -18.51 7.22 -8.59
CA TRP A 67 -17.36 6.79 -9.43
C TRP A 67 -17.63 6.97 -10.92
N LEU A 68 -18.88 6.77 -11.34
CA LEU A 68 -19.34 7.01 -12.72
C LEU A 68 -19.29 8.48 -13.13
N GLY A 69 -19.50 9.39 -12.18
CA GLY A 69 -19.61 10.83 -12.45
C GLY A 69 -18.29 11.53 -12.78
N LYS A 70 -17.17 10.96 -12.41
CA LYS A 70 -15.86 11.60 -12.51
C LYS A 70 -15.40 11.81 -13.94
N ASN A 71 -14.68 12.91 -14.16
CA ASN A 71 -14.08 13.19 -15.47
C ASN A 71 -13.02 12.14 -15.78
N GLY A 72 -13.10 11.54 -16.99
CA GLY A 72 -12.18 10.46 -17.40
C GLY A 72 -12.42 9.12 -16.71
N SER A 73 -13.56 8.93 -16.03
CA SER A 73 -13.88 7.69 -15.34
C SER A 73 -13.92 6.49 -16.27
N LYS A 74 -13.12 5.48 -15.96
CA LYS A 74 -13.07 4.20 -16.68
C LYS A 74 -14.30 3.32 -16.40
N TRP A 75 -15.08 3.63 -15.41
CA TRP A 75 -16.35 2.95 -15.13
C TRP A 75 -17.37 3.06 -16.27
N LYS A 76 -17.27 4.12 -17.09
CA LYS A 76 -18.11 4.28 -18.28
C LYS A 76 -17.60 3.52 -19.49
N THR A 77 -16.27 3.45 -19.66
CA THR A 77 -15.64 2.91 -20.86
C THR A 77 -15.22 1.46 -20.70
N MET A 78 -14.89 1.03 -19.50
CA MET A 78 -14.40 -0.31 -19.18
C MET A 78 -15.05 -0.83 -17.87
N PRO A 79 -16.39 -0.90 -17.78
CA PRO A 79 -17.08 -1.24 -16.53
C PRO A 79 -16.70 -2.62 -16.01
N GLN A 80 -16.57 -3.64 -16.87
CA GLN A 80 -16.20 -4.99 -16.47
C GLN A 80 -14.83 -5.04 -15.78
N LEU A 81 -13.85 -4.31 -16.32
CA LEU A 81 -12.52 -4.24 -15.74
C LEU A 81 -12.54 -3.56 -14.36
N MET A 82 -13.29 -2.47 -14.25
CA MET A 82 -13.41 -1.71 -13.00
C MET A 82 -14.13 -2.51 -11.92
N LEU A 83 -15.18 -3.24 -12.29
CA LEU A 83 -15.87 -4.17 -11.39
C LEU A 83 -14.90 -5.21 -10.82
N ARG A 84 -14.08 -5.85 -11.65
CA ARG A 84 -13.08 -6.84 -11.21
C ARG A 84 -12.03 -6.22 -10.29
N TYR A 85 -11.50 -5.05 -10.64
CA TYR A 85 -10.49 -4.38 -9.83
C TYR A 85 -11.03 -4.01 -8.45
N ARG A 86 -12.25 -3.47 -8.40
CA ARG A 86 -12.88 -3.10 -7.13
C ARG A 86 -13.26 -4.33 -6.31
N ALA A 87 -13.74 -5.39 -6.94
CA ALA A 87 -14.03 -6.66 -6.26
C ALA A 87 -12.76 -7.29 -5.67
N ALA A 88 -11.63 -7.27 -6.40
CA ALA A 88 -10.34 -7.75 -5.88
C ALA A 88 -9.84 -6.91 -4.71
N SER A 89 -10.03 -5.59 -4.75
CA SER A 89 -9.66 -4.68 -3.66
C SER A 89 -10.48 -4.97 -2.40
N PHE A 90 -11.80 -5.08 -2.51
CA PHE A 90 -12.65 -5.44 -1.38
C PHE A 90 -12.37 -6.84 -0.85
N PHE A 91 -12.10 -7.81 -1.75
CA PHE A 91 -11.67 -9.13 -1.34
C PHE A 91 -10.41 -9.07 -0.48
N SER A 92 -9.39 -8.35 -0.91
CA SER A 92 -8.12 -8.26 -0.18
C SER A 92 -8.27 -7.57 1.17
N SER A 93 -9.04 -6.50 1.23
CA SER A 93 -9.27 -5.75 2.47
C SER A 93 -9.96 -6.58 3.56
N LEU A 94 -10.82 -7.53 3.15
CA LEU A 94 -11.55 -8.40 4.08
C LEU A 94 -10.78 -9.68 4.41
N ASN A 95 -10.14 -10.32 3.42
CA ASN A 95 -9.64 -11.69 3.55
C ASN A 95 -8.11 -11.79 3.66
N CYS A 96 -7.38 -10.77 3.20
CA CYS A 96 -5.91 -10.73 3.24
C CYS A 96 -5.34 -9.30 3.36
N PRO A 97 -5.75 -8.53 4.39
CA PRO A 97 -5.30 -7.14 4.57
C PRO A 97 -3.78 -7.02 4.72
N GLU A 98 -3.12 -8.08 5.17
CA GLU A 98 -1.67 -8.16 5.29
C GLU A 98 -0.94 -8.02 3.93
N LEU A 99 -1.57 -8.41 2.81
CA LEU A 99 -0.98 -8.26 1.48
C LEU A 99 -1.01 -6.80 1.00
N THR A 100 -2.01 -6.03 1.44
CA THR A 100 -2.13 -4.61 1.07
C THR A 100 -1.38 -3.69 2.01
N MET A 101 -1.07 -4.16 3.24
CA MET A 101 -0.46 -3.33 4.29
C MET A 101 -1.22 -2.01 4.53
N GLY A 102 -2.54 -2.01 4.34
CA GLY A 102 -3.38 -0.83 4.47
C GLY A 102 -3.26 0.19 3.32
N LEU A 103 -2.55 -0.14 2.24
CA LEU A 103 -2.43 0.74 1.08
C LEU A 103 -3.63 0.55 0.13
N TYR A 104 -4.12 1.67 -0.38
CA TYR A 104 -5.16 1.68 -1.41
C TYR A 104 -4.61 1.30 -2.78
N THR A 105 -5.48 0.79 -3.66
CA THR A 105 -5.13 0.64 -5.06
C THR A 105 -5.17 2.00 -5.78
N LYS A 106 -4.46 2.08 -6.90
CA LYS A 106 -4.47 3.26 -7.76
C LYS A 106 -5.88 3.63 -8.22
N GLU A 107 -6.68 2.62 -8.53
CA GLU A 107 -8.05 2.76 -8.98
C GLU A 107 -8.96 3.27 -7.86
N GLU A 108 -8.77 2.78 -6.63
CA GLU A 108 -9.50 3.30 -5.45
C GLU A 108 -9.16 4.76 -5.17
N MET A 109 -7.89 5.13 -5.30
CA MET A 109 -7.48 6.52 -5.10
C MET A 109 -8.03 7.46 -6.17
N GLN A 110 -8.24 6.97 -7.40
CA GLN A 110 -8.90 7.72 -8.47
C GLN A 110 -10.41 7.83 -8.25
N ASP A 111 -11.04 6.82 -7.66
CA ASP A 111 -12.47 6.80 -7.37
C ASP A 111 -12.83 7.63 -6.11
N ASN A 112 -11.93 7.72 -5.15
CA ASN A 112 -12.08 8.58 -3.99
C ASN A 112 -11.49 9.97 -4.30
N ASP A 113 -12.24 11.04 -4.03
CA ASP A 113 -11.71 12.41 -4.09
C ASP A 113 -10.84 12.66 -2.85
N PHE A 114 -9.65 12.05 -2.83
CA PHE A 114 -8.66 12.48 -1.87
C PHE A 114 -8.29 13.93 -2.20
N LYS A 115 -8.59 14.85 -1.29
CA LYS A 115 -8.14 16.24 -1.42
C LYS A 115 -6.62 16.22 -1.54
N GLU A 116 -6.10 16.72 -2.64
CA GLU A 116 -4.68 17.02 -2.73
C GLU A 116 -4.41 18.12 -1.71
N TYR A 117 -3.65 17.78 -0.68
CA TYR A 117 -2.99 18.82 0.11
C TYR A 117 -1.70 19.15 -0.64
N PRO A 118 -1.53 20.38 -1.14
CA PRO A 118 -0.28 20.80 -1.76
C PRO A 118 0.87 20.50 -0.79
N MET A 119 1.96 19.91 -1.28
CA MET A 119 3.11 19.58 -0.42
C MET A 119 3.68 20.84 0.26
N GLU A 120 3.50 22.00 -0.36
CA GLU A 120 3.87 23.31 0.15
C GLU A 120 3.08 23.67 1.42
N ASP A 121 1.76 23.45 1.43
CA ASP A 121 0.91 23.70 2.61
C ASP A 121 1.25 22.77 3.78
N LEU A 122 1.59 21.50 3.50
CA LEU A 122 2.03 20.55 4.52
C LEU A 122 3.40 20.92 5.10
N GLN A 123 4.33 21.38 4.26
CA GLN A 123 5.65 21.83 4.73
C GLN A 123 5.56 23.10 5.58
N GLU A 124 4.67 24.02 5.23
CA GLU A 124 4.44 25.21 6.03
C GLU A 124 3.72 24.89 7.34
N GLN A 125 2.78 23.96 7.34
CA GLN A 125 2.11 23.49 8.55
C GLN A 125 3.10 22.77 9.48
N VAL A 126 3.90 21.86 8.97
CA VAL A 126 4.95 21.17 9.76
C VAL A 126 5.97 22.17 10.31
N LYS A 127 6.39 23.19 9.53
CA LYS A 127 7.29 24.22 10.04
C LYS A 127 6.67 25.07 11.15
N ARG A 128 5.38 25.39 11.04
CA ARG A 128 4.65 26.09 12.12
C ARG A 128 4.53 25.22 13.37
N ASP A 129 4.14 23.96 13.21
CA ASP A 129 4.01 23.02 14.33
C ASP A 129 5.36 22.77 15.03
N ILE A 130 6.46 22.69 14.27
CA ILE A 130 7.81 22.61 14.83
C ILE A 130 8.16 23.91 15.56
N ALA A 131 7.86 25.07 15.00
CA ALA A 131 8.16 26.36 15.63
C ALA A 131 7.34 26.60 16.91
N GLU A 132 6.09 26.16 16.94
CA GLU A 132 5.20 26.29 18.11
C GLU A 132 5.51 25.27 19.21
N ASN A 133 5.99 24.08 18.85
CA ASN A 133 6.27 22.99 19.78
C ASN A 133 7.77 22.73 19.97
N ALA A 134 8.64 23.53 19.37
CA ALA A 134 10.08 23.43 19.58
C ALA A 134 10.41 23.76 21.04
N ASN A 135 11.01 22.77 21.73
CA ASN A 135 11.55 23.02 23.04
C ASN A 135 12.65 24.07 22.93
N SER A 136 12.43 25.25 23.52
CA SER A 136 13.36 26.38 23.51
C SER A 136 14.42 26.28 24.63
N GLU A 137 14.49 25.17 25.34
CA GLU A 137 15.56 24.95 26.31
C GLU A 137 16.83 24.53 25.58
N ASP A 138 17.90 25.32 25.78
CA ASP A 138 19.21 24.96 25.28
C ASP A 138 19.68 23.66 25.92
N PHE A 139 19.89 22.63 25.09
CA PHE A 139 20.44 21.37 25.54
C PHE A 139 21.92 21.57 25.87
N VAL A 140 22.23 21.75 27.15
CA VAL A 140 23.62 21.84 27.63
C VAL A 140 24.18 20.40 27.67
N VAL A 141 24.97 20.07 26.65
CA VAL A 141 25.76 18.84 26.64
C VAL A 141 26.98 19.09 27.54
N ASP A 142 27.01 18.51 28.73
CA ASP A 142 28.19 18.53 29.58
C ASP A 142 29.39 17.92 28.80
N ALA A 143 30.54 18.57 28.94
CA ALA A 143 31.77 18.26 28.19
C ALA A 143 32.23 16.76 28.45
N GLU A 144 31.83 16.17 29.57
CA GLU A 144 32.15 14.79 29.92
C GLU A 144 31.51 13.77 29.02
N THR A 145 30.33 14.07 28.38
CA THR A 145 29.68 13.14 27.45
C THR A 145 30.36 13.07 26.09
N LYS A 146 31.12 14.07 25.68
CA LYS A 146 31.87 14.07 24.41
C LYS A 146 33.08 13.14 24.39
N GLU A 147 33.74 12.95 25.54
CA GLU A 147 34.89 12.02 25.62
C GLU A 147 34.45 10.54 25.56
N VAL A 148 33.27 10.21 26.09
CA VAL A 148 32.76 8.85 26.04
C VAL A 148 32.28 8.47 24.62
N GLU A 149 31.70 9.42 23.87
CA GLU A 149 31.22 9.17 22.53
C GLU A 149 32.38 9.05 21.51
N SER A 150 33.46 9.83 21.69
CA SER A 150 34.65 9.71 20.86
C SER A 150 35.39 8.38 21.11
N ALA A 151 35.43 7.89 22.33
CA ALA A 151 36.04 6.60 22.68
C ALA A 151 35.23 5.40 22.15
N ALA A 152 33.89 5.51 22.09
CA ALA A 152 33.01 4.47 21.52
C ALA A 152 33.16 4.38 20.00
N VAL A 153 33.30 5.50 19.30
CA VAL A 153 33.52 5.54 17.83
C VAL A 153 34.89 5.00 17.45
N GLU A 154 35.95 5.29 18.25
CA GLU A 154 37.28 4.72 18.01
C GLU A 154 37.35 3.22 18.28
N ALA A 155 36.60 2.71 19.27
CA ALA A 155 36.50 1.27 19.54
C ALA A 155 35.79 0.49 18.42
N GLU A 156 34.72 1.06 17.81
CA GLU A 156 33.97 0.43 16.72
C GLU A 156 34.78 0.38 15.42
N VAL A 157 35.61 1.38 15.15
CA VAL A 157 36.50 1.42 13.97
C VAL A 157 37.67 0.41 14.08
N VAL A 158 38.15 0.10 15.28
CA VAL A 158 39.21 -0.90 15.48
C VAL A 158 38.68 -2.32 15.37
N GLU A 159 37.47 -2.60 15.83
CA GLU A 159 36.84 -3.94 15.74
C GLU A 159 36.44 -4.33 14.31
N SER A 160 36.15 -3.32 13.43
CA SER A 160 35.88 -3.59 12.02
C SER A 160 37.11 -3.87 11.14
N ALA A 161 38.29 -3.52 11.59
CA ALA A 161 39.56 -3.75 10.85
C ALA A 161 40.19 -5.12 11.08
N GLU A 162 39.87 -5.83 12.17
CA GLU A 162 40.43 -7.13 12.49
C GLU A 162 39.66 -8.34 11.93
N ASN A 163 38.46 -8.14 11.33
CA ASN A 163 37.61 -9.23 10.85
C ASN A 163 37.75 -9.56 9.35
N ASP A 164 38.71 -8.98 8.62
CA ASP A 164 38.87 -9.18 7.18
C ASP A 164 39.75 -10.37 6.79
N GLU A 165 40.30 -11.12 7.78
CA GLU A 165 41.18 -12.30 7.49
C GLU A 165 40.45 -13.66 7.43
N ASN A 166 39.11 -13.71 7.58
CA ASN A 166 38.40 -14.99 7.62
C ASN A 166 37.32 -15.13 6.53
N LEU A 167 37.68 -14.80 5.28
CA LEU A 167 36.82 -15.12 4.13
C LEU A 167 37.02 -16.60 3.72
N PRO A 168 35.91 -17.33 3.50
CA PRO A 168 35.95 -18.72 3.04
C PRO A 168 36.64 -18.86 1.67
N ASP A 169 37.41 -19.95 1.48
CA ASP A 169 38.25 -20.24 0.30
C ASP A 169 37.53 -20.26 -1.07
N PHE A 170 36.19 -20.23 -1.11
CA PHE A 170 35.42 -20.24 -2.36
C PHE A 170 35.25 -18.86 -3.03
N MET A 171 35.77 -17.79 -2.43
CA MET A 171 35.73 -16.42 -2.98
C MET A 171 37.10 -15.90 -3.43
N LYS A 172 38.09 -16.75 -3.59
CA LYS A 172 39.48 -16.38 -3.97
C LYS A 172 39.81 -16.74 -5.42
N ASP A 173 38.87 -16.67 -6.36
CA ASP A 173 39.12 -16.73 -7.81
C ASP A 173 38.59 -15.52 -8.54
#